data_5131343a03c102006d2cc01d92e60fb2
#
_entry.id   5131343a03c102006d2cc01d92e60fb2
#
_cell.length_a   1.000
_cell.length_b   1.000
_cell.length_c   1.000
_cell.angle_alpha   90.00
_cell.angle_beta   90.00
_cell.angle_gamma   90.00
#
_symmetry.space_group_name_H-M   'P 1'
#
loop_
_entity.id
_entity.type
_entity.pdbx_description
1 polymer ?
#
loop_
_entity_poly.entity_id
_entity_poly.type
_entity_poly.pdbx_seq_one_letter_code
_entity_poly.pdbx_strand_id
1 'polypeptide(L)'
;MKSNKNIMKKLSVFFALVILGSCASEHISNSDSAPEIQLNPESTIIGKTSDNGKTEAFLGIPFAQPPVGKLRWAPPEALNDVGHVFHAHHFAPACMQADRITRWYKNVVKGFGGDPEVVIKPAVSEDCLYLNIWRPSFEENKDKTYPVIVYIHGGSNKAGWSYEPNYIGHRMAEEKVIVISVAYRLGAFGFFSHPAFEYSNFGLMDLVESLRWINKNIDAIGGDASRITVMGESAGAGNIDYLMAIPSSKGLFSRAIHQSSGSAIRNQATREDHIPLGLKLSSELLGADGINVTQKLRDAEAEKVLAVSEKVYKGHYFDNAVDGKSVFETFTDTLKLEKLHPVDLLIGSNEHESLMYLDKTESVGNWLKNQLGIDNSDNLRKLLNVSSNKRDQLNVLATASGFTCPAINLAKGVAATRDQSWVYYFTRQRDGEMAESMGAYHGAELPYVFDTHDDWLPTSQVDRRLTKTMKNYWTNFAKTANPNGLYLPNWPRFTVNSSKILVMGNDISNALHPSLELCEYLESRFATP
;
A
#
# COMPACT_ATOMS: atom_id res chain seq x y z
N MET A 1 13.06 77.97 43.34
CA MET A 1 12.73 79.36 42.91
C MET A 1 11.61 79.27 41.89
N LYS A 2 10.48 79.85 42.33
CA LYS A 2 9.47 80.62 41.59
C LYS A 2 8.93 79.98 40.28
N SER A 3 7.65 79.50 40.25
CA SER A 3 6.39 80.28 40.23
C SER A 3 6.00 80.75 38.86
N ASN A 4 4.88 80.26 38.29
CA ASN A 4 3.54 80.86 38.19
C ASN A 4 2.79 80.13 37.09
N LYS A 5 1.64 79.50 37.30
CA LYS A 5 0.22 79.96 37.30
C LYS A 5 -0.17 80.87 36.11
N ASN A 6 -1.11 80.37 35.32
CA ASN A 6 -2.42 80.97 34.93
C ASN A 6 -3.13 80.09 33.95
N ILE A 7 -4.24 79.46 34.22
CA ILE A 7 -5.70 79.78 34.26
C ILE A 7 -6.16 80.64 33.08
N MET A 8 -6.97 80.00 32.22
CA MET A 8 -8.27 80.50 31.74
C MET A 8 -9.00 79.45 30.87
N LYS A 9 -10.07 78.90 31.37
CA LYS A 9 -11.49 79.05 31.08
C LYS A 9 -11.98 78.70 29.65
N LYS A 10 -12.73 77.57 29.62
CA LYS A 10 -14.07 77.32 29.02
C LYS A 10 -14.30 77.67 27.56
N LEU A 11 -14.65 76.65 26.78
CA LEU A 11 -15.97 76.58 26.09
C LEU A 11 -16.31 75.12 25.75
N SER A 12 -17.46 74.68 26.30
CA SER A 12 -18.04 73.36 25.98
C SER A 12 -18.85 73.49 24.68
N VAL A 13 -18.53 72.68 23.69
CA VAL A 13 -19.44 72.41 22.59
C VAL A 13 -19.71 70.91 22.59
N PHE A 14 -20.98 70.57 22.91
CA PHE A 14 -21.54 69.23 22.82
C PHE A 14 -21.70 68.89 21.32
N PHE A 15 -20.90 67.97 20.79
CA PHE A 15 -21.21 67.27 19.54
C PHE A 15 -21.70 65.87 19.91
N ALA A 16 -23.00 65.65 19.73
CA ALA A 16 -23.59 64.32 19.85
C ALA A 16 -23.19 63.51 18.62
N LEU A 17 -22.25 62.61 18.78
CA LEU A 17 -21.94 61.58 17.79
C LEU A 17 -22.93 60.44 17.96
N VAL A 18 -23.87 60.34 17.02
CA VAL A 18 -24.72 59.16 16.84
C VAL A 18 -23.82 58.02 16.30
N ILE A 19 -23.44 57.10 17.18
CA ILE A 19 -22.78 55.84 16.77
C ILE A 19 -23.92 54.93 16.28
N LEU A 20 -24.08 54.87 14.96
CA LEU A 20 -24.77 53.75 14.30
C LEU A 20 -23.95 52.49 14.53
N GLY A 21 -24.31 51.72 15.54
CA GLY A 21 -23.83 50.37 15.75
C GLY A 21 -24.24 49.48 14.57
N SER A 22 -23.39 49.33 13.60
CA SER A 22 -23.48 48.22 12.64
C SER A 22 -23.22 46.94 13.43
N CYS A 23 -24.26 46.22 13.79
CA CYS A 23 -24.15 44.80 14.15
C CYS A 23 -23.68 44.06 12.90
N ALA A 24 -22.36 43.97 12.73
CA ALA A 24 -21.80 42.88 11.96
C ALA A 24 -22.15 41.61 12.75
N SER A 25 -23.16 40.90 12.31
CA SER A 25 -23.36 39.50 12.68
C SER A 25 -22.11 38.77 12.16
N GLU A 26 -21.15 38.51 13.04
CA GLU A 26 -20.19 37.45 12.82
C GLU A 26 -21.03 36.19 12.55
N HIS A 27 -21.07 35.77 11.30
CA HIS A 27 -21.41 34.41 10.97
C HIS A 27 -20.37 33.54 11.66
N ILE A 28 -20.59 33.18 12.91
CA ILE A 28 -20.00 31.99 13.51
C ILE A 28 -20.55 30.87 12.63
N SER A 29 -19.75 30.42 11.70
CA SER A 29 -20.01 29.17 11.00
C SER A 29 -19.98 28.09 12.08
N ASN A 30 -21.15 27.63 12.49
CA ASN A 30 -21.31 26.44 13.31
C ASN A 30 -20.83 25.24 12.48
N SER A 31 -19.55 24.90 12.55
CA SER A 31 -19.02 23.66 12.05
C SER A 31 -18.58 22.72 13.20
N ASP A 32 -19.36 22.67 14.27
CA ASP A 32 -19.17 21.71 15.36
C ASP A 32 -19.83 20.34 15.10
N SER A 33 -20.41 20.11 13.90
CA SER A 33 -20.93 18.78 13.57
C SER A 33 -19.80 17.88 13.11
N ALA A 34 -19.71 16.69 13.70
CA ALA A 34 -18.78 15.64 13.25
C ALA A 34 -19.02 15.35 11.74
N PRO A 35 -17.97 15.05 10.96
CA PRO A 35 -18.13 14.70 9.56
C PRO A 35 -18.92 13.40 9.41
N GLU A 36 -19.76 13.34 8.37
CA GLU A 36 -20.67 12.22 8.15
C GLU A 36 -20.55 11.67 6.72
N ILE A 37 -20.79 10.37 6.58
CA ILE A 37 -21.04 9.67 5.32
C ILE A 37 -22.41 9.01 5.42
N GLN A 38 -23.37 9.48 4.62
CA GLN A 38 -24.69 8.86 4.52
C GLN A 38 -24.65 7.74 3.48
N LEU A 39 -24.56 6.48 3.90
CA LEU A 39 -24.51 5.34 2.98
C LEU A 39 -25.86 5.06 2.31
N ASN A 40 -26.95 5.21 3.09
CA ASN A 40 -28.33 5.08 2.66
C ASN A 40 -29.23 5.83 3.69
N PRO A 41 -30.54 5.98 3.47
CA PRO A 41 -31.40 6.74 4.39
C PRO A 41 -31.41 6.26 5.85
N GLU A 42 -31.00 5.02 6.09
CA GLU A 42 -31.03 4.39 7.41
C GLU A 42 -29.63 4.19 8.03
N SER A 43 -28.55 4.49 7.28
CA SER A 43 -27.19 4.15 7.70
C SER A 43 -26.22 5.31 7.52
N THR A 44 -25.73 5.85 8.63
CA THR A 44 -24.79 6.98 8.70
C THR A 44 -23.49 6.56 9.38
N ILE A 45 -22.37 6.94 8.81
CA ILE A 45 -21.04 6.78 9.41
C ILE A 45 -20.57 8.14 9.91
N ILE A 46 -20.23 8.23 11.20
CA ILE A 46 -19.71 9.45 11.83
C ILE A 46 -18.20 9.32 11.99
N GLY A 47 -17.46 10.28 11.45
CA GLY A 47 -16.01 10.36 11.48
C GLY A 47 -15.46 11.42 12.42
N LYS A 48 -14.20 11.79 12.18
CA LYS A 48 -13.46 12.83 12.90
C LYS A 48 -12.82 13.81 11.92
N THR A 49 -12.82 15.08 12.27
CA THR A 49 -12.02 16.09 11.56
C THR A 49 -10.58 16.05 12.07
N SER A 50 -9.60 16.24 11.20
CA SER A 50 -8.20 16.40 11.59
C SER A 50 -7.97 17.68 12.37
N ASP A 51 -6.91 17.75 13.18
CA ASP A 51 -6.60 18.91 14.05
C ASP A 51 -6.47 20.23 13.27
N ASN A 52 -6.04 20.17 12.01
CA ASN A 52 -5.92 21.36 11.15
C ASN A 52 -7.19 21.67 10.33
N GLY A 53 -8.27 20.91 10.52
CA GLY A 53 -9.56 21.09 9.84
C GLY A 53 -9.59 20.77 8.34
N LYS A 54 -8.46 20.33 7.74
CA LYS A 54 -8.36 20.16 6.28
C LYS A 54 -8.85 18.83 5.76
N THR A 55 -8.89 17.82 6.62
CA THR A 55 -9.28 16.45 6.26
C THR A 55 -10.21 15.83 7.29
N GLU A 56 -10.96 14.86 6.84
CA GLU A 56 -11.86 14.05 7.65
C GLU A 56 -11.39 12.60 7.63
N ALA A 57 -11.52 11.90 8.74
CA ALA A 57 -11.17 10.50 8.88
C ALA A 57 -12.35 9.67 9.37
N PHE A 58 -12.54 8.52 8.74
CA PHE A 58 -13.52 7.50 9.11
C PHE A 58 -12.76 6.17 9.25
N LEU A 59 -12.62 5.67 10.46
CA LEU A 59 -11.71 4.60 10.81
C LEU A 59 -12.45 3.34 11.23
N GLY A 60 -11.99 2.18 10.76
CA GLY A 60 -12.51 0.88 11.17
C GLY A 60 -13.91 0.58 10.63
N ILE A 61 -14.22 0.95 9.39
CA ILE A 61 -15.51 0.66 8.75
C ILE A 61 -15.50 -0.78 8.24
N PRO A 62 -16.45 -1.64 8.66
CA PRO A 62 -16.54 -3.00 8.14
C PRO A 62 -17.06 -2.99 6.69
N PHE A 63 -16.41 -3.73 5.79
CA PHE A 63 -16.84 -3.86 4.40
C PHE A 63 -17.41 -5.24 4.05
N ALA A 64 -17.19 -6.23 4.92
CA ALA A 64 -17.69 -7.58 4.77
C ALA A 64 -18.09 -8.15 6.14
N GLN A 65 -18.84 -9.25 6.12
CA GLN A 65 -19.15 -10.01 7.34
C GLN A 65 -17.85 -10.53 7.97
N PRO A 66 -17.76 -10.59 9.32
CA PRO A 66 -16.62 -11.19 10.02
C PRO A 66 -16.31 -12.60 9.49
N PRO A 67 -15.07 -12.87 9.03
CA PRO A 67 -14.71 -14.17 8.44
C PRO A 67 -14.42 -15.23 9.51
N VAL A 68 -15.36 -15.42 10.44
CA VAL A 68 -15.27 -16.32 11.59
C VAL A 68 -16.22 -17.52 11.46
N GLY A 69 -15.99 -18.59 12.21
CA GLY A 69 -16.83 -19.79 12.24
C GLY A 69 -17.02 -20.38 10.84
N LYS A 70 -18.26 -20.43 10.34
CA LYS A 70 -18.56 -20.95 8.98
C LYS A 70 -17.91 -20.16 7.85
N LEU A 71 -17.58 -18.88 8.09
CA LEU A 71 -16.94 -18.00 7.11
C LEU A 71 -15.40 -18.06 7.13
N ARG A 72 -14.80 -18.73 8.14
CA ARG A 72 -13.38 -19.05 8.08
C ARG A 72 -13.12 -19.96 6.87
N TRP A 73 -12.17 -19.61 6.01
CA TRP A 73 -11.87 -20.28 4.74
C TRP A 73 -13.10 -20.43 3.83
N ALA A 74 -13.88 -19.37 3.76
CA ALA A 74 -14.94 -19.18 2.79
C ALA A 74 -14.73 -17.84 2.06
N PRO A 75 -15.30 -17.65 0.86
CA PRO A 75 -15.39 -16.33 0.23
C PRO A 75 -15.99 -15.31 1.19
N PRO A 76 -15.54 -14.03 1.13
CA PRO A 76 -16.15 -12.99 1.95
C PRO A 76 -17.64 -12.82 1.61
N GLU A 77 -18.46 -12.60 2.61
CA GLU A 77 -19.87 -12.25 2.43
C GLU A 77 -20.01 -10.72 2.58
N ALA A 78 -20.70 -10.08 1.61
CA ALA A 78 -20.94 -8.66 1.64
C ALA A 78 -21.66 -8.22 2.92
N LEU A 79 -21.26 -7.08 3.47
CA LEU A 79 -21.99 -6.44 4.54
C LEU A 79 -23.06 -5.53 3.92
N ASN A 80 -24.33 -5.76 4.23
CA ASN A 80 -25.43 -4.99 3.67
C ASN A 80 -25.70 -3.71 4.43
N ASP A 81 -25.36 -3.65 5.72
CA ASP A 81 -25.61 -2.52 6.59
C ASP A 81 -24.54 -2.45 7.71
N VAL A 82 -24.10 -1.25 8.04
CA VAL A 82 -23.19 -0.97 9.16
C VAL A 82 -23.95 -0.58 10.45
N GLY A 83 -25.29 -0.60 10.44
CA GLY A 83 -26.19 -0.12 11.48
C GLY A 83 -26.66 1.33 11.24
N HIS A 84 -27.67 1.80 12.00
CA HIS A 84 -28.24 3.13 11.83
C HIS A 84 -27.22 4.25 11.97
N VAL A 85 -26.36 4.16 13.00
CA VAL A 85 -25.25 5.09 13.24
C VAL A 85 -24.01 4.29 13.60
N PHE A 86 -22.95 4.43 12.79
CA PHE A 86 -21.65 3.81 13.03
C PHE A 86 -20.62 4.88 13.36
N HIS A 87 -20.01 4.83 14.55
CA HIS A 87 -18.96 5.75 14.97
C HIS A 87 -17.58 5.25 14.51
N ALA A 88 -17.12 5.74 13.37
CA ALA A 88 -15.84 5.39 12.74
C ALA A 88 -14.67 6.20 13.32
N HIS A 89 -14.45 6.09 14.62
CA HIS A 89 -13.47 6.90 15.35
C HIS A 89 -12.15 6.17 15.67
N HIS A 90 -12.12 4.86 15.53
CA HIS A 90 -10.97 4.02 15.93
C HIS A 90 -10.65 3.01 14.85
N PHE A 91 -9.38 2.71 14.71
CA PHE A 91 -8.94 1.59 13.88
C PHE A 91 -9.47 0.28 14.43
N ALA A 92 -9.89 -0.61 13.53
CA ALA A 92 -10.26 -1.96 13.87
C ALA A 92 -9.02 -2.84 14.13
N PRO A 93 -9.17 -4.03 14.75
CA PRO A 93 -8.06 -4.97 14.87
C PRO A 93 -7.46 -5.33 13.51
N ALA A 94 -6.15 -5.55 13.48
CA ALA A 94 -5.48 -6.14 12.32
C ALA A 94 -5.87 -7.61 12.14
N CYS A 95 -5.73 -8.16 10.93
CA CYS A 95 -5.97 -9.58 10.70
C CYS A 95 -4.96 -10.45 11.45
N MET A 96 -5.36 -11.69 11.79
CA MET A 96 -4.56 -12.65 12.58
C MET A 96 -3.15 -12.79 12.01
N GLN A 97 -2.15 -12.45 12.82
CA GLN A 97 -0.73 -12.45 12.46
C GLN A 97 0.18 -12.44 13.69
N ALA A 98 1.43 -12.85 13.50
CA ALA A 98 2.50 -12.65 14.48
C ALA A 98 3.05 -11.22 14.42
N ASP A 99 3.91 -10.84 15.38
CA ASP A 99 4.44 -9.48 15.56
C ASP A 99 5.63 -9.12 14.63
N ARG A 100 5.82 -9.84 13.53
CA ARG A 100 6.97 -9.68 12.62
C ARG A 100 7.12 -8.25 12.09
N ILE A 101 6.03 -7.63 11.62
CA ILE A 101 6.07 -6.28 11.04
C ILE A 101 6.28 -5.24 12.15
N THR A 102 5.67 -5.38 13.32
CA THR A 102 5.92 -4.50 14.46
C THR A 102 7.40 -4.50 14.85
N ARG A 103 8.04 -5.68 14.92
CA ARG A 103 9.48 -5.80 15.20
C ARG A 103 10.33 -5.17 14.10
N TRP A 104 9.93 -5.34 12.84
CA TRP A 104 10.62 -4.73 11.71
C TRP A 104 10.62 -3.21 11.81
N TYR A 105 9.45 -2.58 12.04
CA TYR A 105 9.34 -1.13 12.26
C TYR A 105 10.19 -0.65 13.43
N LYS A 106 10.12 -1.32 14.59
CA LYS A 106 10.94 -0.99 15.77
C LYS A 106 12.44 -1.03 15.44
N ASN A 107 12.89 -2.00 14.66
CA ASN A 107 14.28 -2.10 14.23
C ASN A 107 14.67 -0.97 13.25
N VAL A 108 13.79 -0.61 12.31
CA VAL A 108 14.01 0.52 11.39
C VAL A 108 14.14 1.83 12.16
N VAL A 109 13.17 2.13 13.03
CA VAL A 109 13.18 3.36 13.86
C VAL A 109 14.46 3.44 14.69
N LYS A 110 14.80 2.37 15.40
CA LYS A 110 16.03 2.28 16.21
C LYS A 110 17.27 2.47 15.35
N GLY A 111 17.32 1.87 14.17
CA GLY A 111 18.45 1.95 13.25
C GLY A 111 18.71 3.37 12.76
N PHE A 112 17.69 4.19 12.61
CA PHE A 112 17.81 5.61 12.27
C PHE A 112 17.86 6.55 13.51
N GLY A 113 18.01 6.00 14.73
CA GLY A 113 18.19 6.77 15.96
C GLY A 113 16.89 7.33 16.56
N GLY A 114 15.73 6.87 16.09
CA GLY A 114 14.42 7.21 16.66
C GLY A 114 14.05 6.33 17.86
N ASP A 115 12.93 6.67 18.51
CA ASP A 115 12.36 5.89 19.62
C ASP A 115 11.50 4.74 19.09
N PRO A 116 11.89 3.46 19.25
CA PRO A 116 11.11 2.33 18.77
C PRO A 116 9.74 2.17 19.47
N GLU A 117 9.52 2.82 20.61
CA GLU A 117 8.24 2.71 21.33
C GLU A 117 7.11 3.54 20.70
N VAL A 118 7.41 4.41 19.73
CA VAL A 118 6.39 5.06 18.89
C VAL A 118 5.63 4.05 18.01
N VAL A 119 6.23 2.87 17.77
CA VAL A 119 5.60 1.81 16.98
C VAL A 119 4.76 0.91 17.89
N ILE A 120 3.46 1.09 17.82
CA ILE A 120 2.49 0.33 18.61
C ILE A 120 2.10 -0.95 17.87
N LYS A 121 2.15 -2.09 18.58
CA LYS A 121 1.63 -3.35 18.07
C LYS A 121 0.10 -3.29 18.00
N PRO A 122 -0.52 -3.58 16.83
CA PRO A 122 -1.98 -3.62 16.74
C PRO A 122 -2.56 -4.81 17.51
N ALA A 123 -3.79 -4.67 18.00
CA ALA A 123 -4.61 -5.81 18.36
C ALA A 123 -4.89 -6.65 17.11
N VAL A 124 -5.03 -7.97 17.25
CA VAL A 124 -5.29 -8.89 16.13
C VAL A 124 -6.59 -9.67 16.36
N SER A 125 -7.31 -9.92 15.27
CA SER A 125 -8.56 -10.70 15.28
C SER A 125 -8.78 -11.39 13.93
N GLU A 126 -9.58 -12.45 13.90
CA GLU A 126 -10.15 -12.93 12.63
C GLU A 126 -11.23 -11.99 12.10
N ASP A 127 -11.98 -11.33 12.99
CA ASP A 127 -12.86 -10.22 12.62
C ASP A 127 -12.01 -8.99 12.32
N CYS A 128 -11.62 -8.85 11.04
CA CYS A 128 -10.62 -7.89 10.60
C CYS A 128 -10.89 -7.25 9.23
N LEU A 129 -12.02 -7.56 8.59
CA LEU A 129 -12.33 -7.05 7.24
C LEU A 129 -12.89 -5.63 7.30
N TYR A 130 -11.99 -4.69 7.57
CA TYR A 130 -12.29 -3.28 7.77
C TYR A 130 -11.46 -2.40 6.85
N LEU A 131 -11.95 -1.20 6.56
CA LEU A 131 -11.26 -0.16 5.83
C LEU A 131 -11.24 1.16 6.61
N ASN A 132 -10.34 2.06 6.21
CA ASN A 132 -10.25 3.41 6.76
C ASN A 132 -10.31 4.39 5.59
N ILE A 133 -10.96 5.53 5.78
CA ILE A 133 -11.12 6.58 4.78
C ILE A 133 -10.54 7.88 5.34
N TRP A 134 -9.69 8.53 4.56
CA TRP A 134 -9.27 9.92 4.76
C TRP A 134 -9.68 10.71 3.53
N ARG A 135 -10.44 11.78 3.72
CA ARG A 135 -10.89 12.63 2.62
C ARG A 135 -10.68 14.11 2.91
N PRO A 136 -10.57 14.98 1.89
CA PRO A 136 -10.60 16.41 2.08
C PRO A 136 -11.89 16.85 2.80
N SER A 137 -11.80 17.84 3.70
CA SER A 137 -13.00 18.46 4.28
C SER A 137 -13.87 19.07 3.19
N PHE A 138 -15.20 18.86 3.27
CA PHE A 138 -16.17 19.31 2.27
C PHE A 138 -16.64 20.77 2.46
N GLU A 139 -16.16 21.49 3.47
CA GLU A 139 -16.67 22.84 3.78
C GLU A 139 -16.64 23.83 2.60
N GLU A 140 -15.72 23.62 1.64
CA GLU A 140 -15.56 24.56 0.51
C GLU A 140 -16.29 24.16 -0.79
N ASN A 141 -16.69 22.89 -0.99
CA ASN A 141 -17.25 22.44 -2.28
C ASN A 141 -18.01 21.10 -2.19
N LYS A 142 -19.27 21.15 -1.78
CA LYS A 142 -20.13 19.95 -1.67
C LYS A 142 -20.42 19.22 -3.00
N ASP A 143 -20.22 19.89 -4.14
CA ASP A 143 -20.53 19.33 -5.47
C ASP A 143 -19.31 18.72 -6.19
N LYS A 144 -18.14 18.69 -5.55
CA LYS A 144 -16.93 18.09 -6.17
C LYS A 144 -16.75 16.65 -5.74
N THR A 145 -16.57 15.78 -6.72
CA THR A 145 -16.08 14.43 -6.51
C THR A 145 -14.56 14.37 -6.61
N TYR A 146 -13.94 13.56 -5.74
CA TYR A 146 -12.48 13.42 -5.67
C TYR A 146 -12.01 12.08 -6.24
N PRO A 147 -10.81 12.02 -6.86
CA PRO A 147 -10.19 10.74 -7.19
C PRO A 147 -9.90 9.96 -5.91
N VAL A 148 -9.96 8.63 -6.02
CA VAL A 148 -9.81 7.73 -4.88
C VAL A 148 -8.55 6.88 -5.06
N ILE A 149 -7.72 6.79 -4.02
CA ILE A 149 -6.60 5.88 -3.90
C ILE A 149 -6.98 4.81 -2.88
N VAL A 150 -7.04 3.55 -3.32
CA VAL A 150 -7.27 2.38 -2.46
C VAL A 150 -5.93 1.72 -2.19
N TYR A 151 -5.42 1.85 -0.96
CA TYR A 151 -4.13 1.32 -0.57
C TYR A 151 -4.25 -0.10 0.01
N ILE A 152 -3.42 -1.00 -0.53
CA ILE A 152 -3.30 -2.41 -0.14
C ILE A 152 -1.91 -2.61 0.46
N HIS A 153 -1.85 -2.95 1.75
CA HIS A 153 -0.59 -3.09 2.46
C HIS A 153 0.20 -4.34 2.05
N GLY A 154 1.52 -4.31 2.25
CA GLY A 154 2.42 -5.42 2.05
C GLY A 154 2.53 -6.37 3.24
N GLY A 155 3.72 -6.96 3.40
CA GLY A 155 4.02 -7.87 4.52
C GLY A 155 4.00 -9.34 4.14
N SER A 156 4.27 -9.67 2.88
CA SER A 156 4.36 -11.04 2.33
C SER A 156 3.06 -11.85 2.47
N ASN A 157 1.90 -11.19 2.43
CA ASN A 157 0.59 -11.78 2.72
C ASN A 157 0.51 -12.51 4.08
N LYS A 158 1.48 -12.30 4.94
CA LYS A 158 1.66 -12.99 6.21
C LYS A 158 1.42 -12.10 7.41
N ALA A 159 1.73 -10.81 7.28
CA ALA A 159 1.57 -9.80 8.32
C ALA A 159 1.36 -8.42 7.67
N GLY A 160 1.00 -7.42 8.47
CA GLY A 160 0.69 -6.07 8.03
C GLY A 160 -0.71 -5.65 8.47
N TRP A 161 -0.99 -4.35 8.41
CA TRP A 161 -2.32 -3.84 8.74
C TRP A 161 -2.58 -2.51 8.02
N SER A 162 -3.81 -2.15 7.83
CA SER A 162 -4.25 -1.02 6.99
C SER A 162 -3.93 0.38 7.55
N TYR A 163 -3.29 0.49 8.72
CA TYR A 163 -2.93 1.75 9.38
C TYR A 163 -1.53 1.71 9.99
N GLU A 164 -0.57 1.08 9.30
CA GLU A 164 0.84 1.15 9.70
C GLU A 164 1.38 2.58 9.64
N PRO A 165 2.46 2.93 10.37
CA PRO A 165 3.01 4.29 10.40
C PRO A 165 3.32 4.87 9.02
N ASN A 166 3.65 4.03 8.04
CA ASN A 166 4.03 4.44 6.68
C ASN A 166 2.90 5.09 5.88
N TYR A 167 1.62 4.77 6.13
CA TYR A 167 0.54 5.12 5.20
C TYR A 167 -0.76 5.60 5.86
N ILE A 168 -0.64 6.41 6.90
CA ILE A 168 -1.75 7.21 7.43
C ILE A 168 -2.12 8.29 6.41
N GLY A 169 -3.38 8.32 5.96
CA GLY A 169 -3.79 9.00 4.74
C GLY A 169 -4.01 10.52 4.81
N HIS A 170 -3.98 11.16 6.00
CA HIS A 170 -4.32 12.57 6.17
C HIS A 170 -3.59 13.53 5.21
N ARG A 171 -2.24 13.46 5.22
CA ARG A 171 -1.41 14.41 4.46
C ARG A 171 -1.49 14.21 2.95
N MET A 172 -1.79 12.98 2.51
CA MET A 172 -2.08 12.71 1.11
C MET A 172 -3.47 13.24 0.74
N ALA A 173 -4.46 13.11 1.62
CA ALA A 173 -5.82 13.62 1.39
C ALA A 173 -5.87 15.16 1.30
N GLU A 174 -4.96 15.89 1.95
CA GLU A 174 -4.83 17.35 1.77
C GLU A 174 -4.56 17.75 0.31
N GLU A 175 -4.00 16.84 -0.50
CA GLU A 175 -3.78 17.03 -1.93
C GLU A 175 -5.05 16.83 -2.79
N LYS A 176 -6.24 16.86 -2.20
CA LYS A 176 -7.53 16.71 -2.90
C LYS A 176 -7.71 15.34 -3.58
N VAL A 177 -7.36 14.30 -2.87
CA VAL A 177 -7.67 12.90 -3.16
C VAL A 177 -8.31 12.25 -1.94
N ILE A 178 -9.13 11.24 -2.12
CA ILE A 178 -9.59 10.37 -1.04
C ILE A 178 -8.61 9.20 -0.94
N VAL A 179 -8.17 8.89 0.27
CA VAL A 179 -7.31 7.74 0.56
C VAL A 179 -8.13 6.72 1.34
N ILE A 180 -8.17 5.49 0.87
CA ILE A 180 -8.84 4.38 1.54
C ILE A 180 -7.80 3.29 1.74
N SER A 181 -7.54 2.88 2.98
CA SER A 181 -6.70 1.71 3.26
C SER A 181 -7.56 0.52 3.63
N VAL A 182 -7.24 -0.65 3.10
CA VAL A 182 -8.05 -1.87 3.27
C VAL A 182 -7.25 -2.96 3.96
N ALA A 183 -7.92 -3.71 4.85
CA ALA A 183 -7.39 -4.94 5.43
C ALA A 183 -7.86 -6.14 4.60
N TYR A 184 -7.13 -7.24 4.68
CA TYR A 184 -7.47 -8.52 4.04
C TYR A 184 -6.88 -9.66 4.87
N ARG A 185 -7.50 -10.85 4.80
CA ARG A 185 -7.02 -12.03 5.55
C ARG A 185 -5.61 -12.41 5.14
N LEU A 186 -4.81 -12.78 6.13
CA LEU A 186 -3.37 -13.02 6.01
C LEU A 186 -3.00 -14.47 6.37
N GLY A 187 -1.78 -14.87 5.99
CA GLY A 187 -1.23 -16.17 6.34
C GLY A 187 -2.15 -17.31 5.94
N ALA A 188 -2.22 -18.35 6.75
CA ALA A 188 -3.11 -19.48 6.51
C ALA A 188 -4.61 -19.13 6.62
N PHE A 189 -5.00 -17.98 7.16
CA PHE A 189 -6.40 -17.54 7.14
C PHE A 189 -6.81 -16.97 5.79
N GLY A 190 -5.87 -16.36 5.05
CA GLY A 190 -6.12 -15.72 3.76
C GLY A 190 -5.66 -16.51 2.54
N PHE A 191 -4.65 -17.37 2.68
CA PHE A 191 -3.97 -18.08 1.60
C PHE A 191 -3.75 -19.53 1.99
N PHE A 192 -4.78 -20.33 1.89
CA PHE A 192 -4.81 -21.70 2.39
C PHE A 192 -5.38 -22.67 1.37
N SER A 193 -4.55 -23.56 0.86
CA SER A 193 -4.93 -24.63 -0.08
C SER A 193 -5.10 -25.94 0.68
N HIS A 194 -6.31 -26.47 0.72
CA HIS A 194 -6.61 -27.75 1.37
C HIS A 194 -7.76 -28.44 0.63
N PRO A 195 -7.77 -29.78 0.48
CA PRO A 195 -8.82 -30.51 -0.25
C PRO A 195 -10.23 -30.30 0.30
N ALA A 196 -10.36 -29.98 1.59
CA ALA A 196 -11.65 -29.74 2.25
C ALA A 196 -12.30 -28.39 1.88
N PHE A 197 -11.58 -27.48 1.19
CA PHE A 197 -12.07 -26.18 0.79
C PHE A 197 -11.95 -26.02 -0.73
N GLU A 198 -12.89 -25.29 -1.33
CA GLU A 198 -12.97 -25.11 -2.77
C GLU A 198 -11.98 -24.06 -3.29
N TYR A 199 -11.75 -23.00 -2.50
CA TYR A 199 -10.91 -21.85 -2.83
C TYR A 199 -9.59 -21.87 -2.06
N SER A 200 -8.62 -21.07 -2.52
CA SER A 200 -7.32 -20.91 -1.86
C SER A 200 -6.99 -19.45 -1.53
N ASN A 201 -7.53 -18.50 -2.28
CA ASN A 201 -7.12 -17.09 -2.29
C ASN A 201 -8.11 -16.18 -1.54
N PHE A 202 -8.42 -16.52 -0.29
CA PHE A 202 -9.44 -15.78 0.48
C PHE A 202 -9.05 -14.32 0.70
N GLY A 203 -7.75 -14.02 0.92
CA GLY A 203 -7.27 -12.65 1.06
C GLY A 203 -7.43 -11.82 -0.23
N LEU A 204 -7.19 -12.41 -1.41
CA LEU A 204 -7.46 -11.75 -2.69
C LEU A 204 -8.96 -11.48 -2.89
N MET A 205 -9.79 -12.44 -2.49
CA MET A 205 -11.25 -12.29 -2.56
C MET A 205 -11.74 -11.19 -1.62
N ASP A 206 -11.12 -11.01 -0.45
CA ASP A 206 -11.41 -9.91 0.48
C ASP A 206 -11.11 -8.55 -0.17
N LEU A 207 -9.99 -8.44 -0.91
CA LEU A 207 -9.64 -7.24 -1.67
C LEU A 207 -10.66 -6.92 -2.77
N VAL A 208 -11.14 -7.93 -3.49
CA VAL A 208 -12.22 -7.76 -4.48
C VAL A 208 -13.49 -7.25 -3.80
N GLU A 209 -13.86 -7.82 -2.66
CA GLU A 209 -15.06 -7.39 -1.93
C GLU A 209 -14.93 -5.96 -1.38
N SER A 210 -13.75 -5.59 -0.87
CA SER A 210 -13.49 -4.21 -0.45
C SER A 210 -13.66 -3.21 -1.60
N LEU A 211 -13.16 -3.55 -2.80
CA LEU A 211 -13.34 -2.73 -4.00
C LEU A 211 -14.80 -2.65 -4.44
N ARG A 212 -15.58 -3.71 -4.31
CA ARG A 212 -17.03 -3.70 -4.57
C ARG A 212 -17.76 -2.81 -3.58
N TRP A 213 -17.43 -2.92 -2.30
CA TRP A 213 -18.00 -2.05 -1.25
C TRP A 213 -17.68 -0.58 -1.53
N ILE A 214 -16.44 -0.25 -1.90
CA ILE A 214 -16.01 1.10 -2.25
C ILE A 214 -16.80 1.62 -3.45
N ASN A 215 -16.89 0.85 -4.55
CA ASN A 215 -17.65 1.25 -5.74
C ASN A 215 -19.14 1.48 -5.44
N LYS A 216 -19.76 0.61 -4.62
CA LYS A 216 -21.17 0.74 -4.21
C LYS A 216 -21.43 2.03 -3.45
N ASN A 217 -20.48 2.48 -2.64
CA ASN A 217 -20.64 3.61 -1.72
C ASN A 217 -19.86 4.87 -2.17
N ILE A 218 -19.30 4.86 -3.39
CA ILE A 218 -18.34 5.86 -3.86
C ILE A 218 -18.91 7.29 -3.82
N ASP A 219 -20.17 7.46 -4.22
CA ASP A 219 -20.85 8.76 -4.24
C ASP A 219 -21.04 9.31 -2.82
N ALA A 220 -21.45 8.45 -1.88
CA ALA A 220 -21.62 8.82 -0.47
C ALA A 220 -20.29 9.23 0.18
N ILE A 221 -19.19 8.58 -0.23
CA ILE A 221 -17.84 8.93 0.22
C ILE A 221 -17.37 10.27 -0.39
N GLY A 222 -17.97 10.72 -1.49
CA GLY A 222 -17.57 11.89 -2.28
C GLY A 222 -16.50 11.58 -3.31
N GLY A 223 -16.38 10.32 -3.70
CA GLY A 223 -15.41 9.84 -4.68
C GLY A 223 -15.94 9.83 -6.11
N ASP A 224 -15.03 9.64 -7.06
CA ASP A 224 -15.34 9.48 -8.49
C ASP A 224 -15.00 8.05 -8.91
N ALA A 225 -16.02 7.26 -9.25
CA ALA A 225 -15.87 5.86 -9.66
C ALA A 225 -14.99 5.68 -10.93
N SER A 226 -14.91 6.69 -11.79
CA SER A 226 -14.06 6.66 -12.97
C SER A 226 -12.58 6.90 -12.66
N ARG A 227 -12.26 7.35 -11.45
CA ARG A 227 -10.91 7.72 -11.00
C ARG A 227 -10.49 6.95 -9.73
N ILE A 228 -10.79 5.65 -9.69
CA ILE A 228 -10.28 4.78 -8.64
C ILE A 228 -8.90 4.25 -9.06
N THR A 229 -7.91 4.49 -8.20
CA THR A 229 -6.54 3.98 -8.31
C THR A 229 -6.29 2.96 -7.21
N VAL A 230 -5.99 1.72 -7.55
CA VAL A 230 -5.44 0.77 -6.57
C VAL A 230 -3.95 1.04 -6.40
N MET A 231 -3.47 1.07 -5.17
CA MET A 231 -2.08 1.33 -4.85
C MET A 231 -1.61 0.31 -3.81
N GLY A 232 -0.44 -0.26 -4.00
CA GLY A 232 0.10 -1.22 -3.05
C GLY A 232 1.60 -1.32 -3.11
N GLU A 233 2.18 -1.79 -2.03
CA GLU A 233 3.61 -2.04 -1.90
C GLU A 233 3.86 -3.52 -1.58
N SER A 234 4.97 -4.09 -2.08
CA SER A 234 5.38 -5.47 -1.78
C SER A 234 4.28 -6.48 -2.13
N ALA A 235 3.85 -7.30 -1.18
CA ALA A 235 2.74 -8.25 -1.38
C ALA A 235 1.42 -7.55 -1.74
N GLY A 236 1.20 -6.31 -1.30
CA GLY A 236 0.05 -5.49 -1.72
C GLY A 236 0.07 -5.20 -3.21
N ALA A 237 1.24 -4.84 -3.76
CA ALA A 237 1.44 -4.69 -5.20
C ALA A 237 1.32 -6.05 -5.92
N GLY A 238 1.82 -7.14 -5.35
CA GLY A 238 1.63 -8.49 -5.89
C GLY A 238 0.15 -8.90 -5.97
N ASN A 239 -0.67 -8.48 -5.00
CA ASN A 239 -2.12 -8.68 -5.09
C ASN A 239 -2.75 -7.81 -6.19
N ILE A 240 -2.22 -6.60 -6.46
CA ILE A 240 -2.67 -5.76 -7.59
C ILE A 240 -2.41 -6.45 -8.94
N ASP A 241 -1.30 -7.18 -9.09
CA ASP A 241 -1.04 -7.97 -10.30
C ASP A 241 -2.24 -8.89 -10.59
N TYR A 242 -2.70 -9.63 -9.58
CA TYR A 242 -3.87 -10.50 -9.74
C TYR A 242 -5.17 -9.73 -9.92
N LEU A 243 -5.36 -8.61 -9.22
CA LEU A 243 -6.53 -7.75 -9.44
C LEU A 243 -6.59 -7.18 -10.86
N MET A 244 -5.46 -6.97 -11.54
CA MET A 244 -5.42 -6.59 -12.96
C MET A 244 -5.73 -7.76 -13.90
N ALA A 245 -5.71 -9.00 -13.42
CA ALA A 245 -5.83 -10.21 -14.25
C ALA A 245 -7.16 -10.95 -14.09
N ILE A 246 -7.75 -10.97 -12.89
CA ILE A 246 -8.92 -11.82 -12.59
C ILE A 246 -10.25 -11.16 -13.02
N PRO A 247 -11.21 -11.94 -13.56
CA PRO A 247 -12.48 -11.40 -14.03
C PRO A 247 -13.31 -10.69 -12.96
N SER A 248 -13.20 -11.11 -11.70
CA SER A 248 -14.03 -10.61 -10.59
C SER A 248 -13.72 -9.16 -10.17
N SER A 249 -12.58 -8.63 -10.56
CA SER A 249 -12.14 -7.25 -10.29
C SER A 249 -12.28 -6.32 -11.50
N LYS A 250 -12.69 -6.86 -12.66
CA LYS A 250 -12.80 -6.08 -13.90
C LYS A 250 -13.76 -4.89 -13.74
N GLY A 251 -13.24 -3.68 -14.03
CA GLY A 251 -14.02 -2.45 -13.97
C GLY A 251 -14.14 -1.82 -12.58
N LEU A 252 -13.56 -2.42 -11.52
CA LEU A 252 -13.58 -1.87 -10.17
C LEU A 252 -12.57 -0.73 -9.95
N PHE A 253 -11.60 -0.57 -10.84
CA PHE A 253 -10.60 0.50 -10.84
C PHE A 253 -10.09 0.77 -12.25
N SER A 254 -9.49 1.94 -12.46
CA SER A 254 -8.98 2.38 -13.77
C SER A 254 -7.47 2.63 -13.79
N ARG A 255 -6.83 2.69 -12.63
CA ARG A 255 -5.40 2.97 -12.47
C ARG A 255 -4.77 2.08 -11.41
N ALA A 256 -3.48 1.78 -11.59
CA ALA A 256 -2.69 1.03 -10.63
C ALA A 256 -1.38 1.77 -10.30
N ILE A 257 -1.04 1.85 -9.02
CA ILE A 257 0.27 2.25 -8.52
C ILE A 257 0.88 1.03 -7.85
N HIS A 258 1.94 0.51 -8.46
CA HIS A 258 2.56 -0.76 -8.10
C HIS A 258 3.97 -0.52 -7.59
N GLN A 259 4.20 -0.73 -6.29
CA GLN A 259 5.46 -0.45 -5.65
C GLN A 259 6.13 -1.75 -5.19
N SER A 260 7.30 -2.05 -5.77
CA SER A 260 8.21 -3.11 -5.29
C SER A 260 7.60 -4.50 -5.19
N SER A 261 7.10 -5.07 -6.32
CA SER A 261 6.63 -6.46 -6.37
C SER A 261 7.13 -7.24 -7.59
N GLY A 262 7.03 -8.54 -7.55
CA GLY A 262 7.79 -9.46 -8.36
C GLY A 262 7.06 -10.53 -9.17
N SER A 263 5.76 -10.40 -9.44
CA SER A 263 5.00 -11.50 -10.08
C SER A 263 5.25 -11.69 -11.57
N ALA A 264 5.80 -10.70 -12.27
CA ALA A 264 5.75 -10.64 -13.75
C ALA A 264 6.80 -11.46 -14.52
N ILE A 265 7.71 -12.19 -13.87
CA ILE A 265 8.73 -13.02 -14.56
C ILE A 265 8.83 -14.46 -14.07
N ARG A 266 8.06 -14.85 -13.06
CA ARG A 266 8.06 -16.22 -12.53
C ARG A 266 6.67 -16.83 -12.64
N ASN A 267 6.61 -18.12 -12.96
CA ASN A 267 5.36 -18.85 -12.88
C ASN A 267 4.93 -18.93 -11.41
N GLN A 268 3.66 -18.63 -11.18
CA GLN A 268 3.06 -18.75 -9.88
C GLN A 268 2.68 -20.21 -9.60
N ALA A 269 2.66 -20.56 -8.30
CA ALA A 269 2.27 -21.88 -7.86
C ALA A 269 0.78 -22.15 -8.13
N THR A 270 0.46 -23.42 -8.37
CA THR A 270 -0.91 -23.90 -8.43
C THR A 270 -1.44 -24.21 -7.03
N ARG A 271 -2.73 -24.38 -6.92
CA ARG A 271 -3.35 -24.87 -5.69
C ARG A 271 -2.76 -26.21 -5.24
N GLU A 272 -2.48 -27.10 -6.19
CA GLU A 272 -1.92 -28.42 -5.98
C GLU A 272 -0.52 -28.35 -5.34
N ASP A 273 0.30 -27.37 -5.71
CA ASP A 273 1.62 -27.14 -5.13
C ASP A 273 1.55 -26.73 -3.63
N HIS A 274 0.46 -26.09 -3.24
CA HIS A 274 0.25 -25.61 -1.86
C HIS A 274 -0.49 -26.62 -0.96
N ILE A 275 -1.23 -27.59 -1.53
CA ILE A 275 -1.98 -28.61 -0.78
C ILE A 275 -1.12 -29.37 0.26
N PRO A 276 0.14 -29.78 -0.02
CA PRO A 276 0.96 -30.48 0.97
C PRO A 276 1.17 -29.70 2.28
N LEU A 277 1.35 -28.38 2.19
CA LEU A 277 1.46 -27.52 3.38
C LEU A 277 0.15 -27.40 4.12
N GLY A 278 -0.97 -27.31 3.40
CA GLY A 278 -2.31 -27.29 3.99
C GLY A 278 -2.65 -28.59 4.72
N LEU A 279 -2.36 -29.74 4.14
CA LEU A 279 -2.52 -31.04 4.80
C LEU A 279 -1.63 -31.18 6.04
N LYS A 280 -0.39 -30.69 5.98
CA LYS A 280 0.50 -30.69 7.15
C LYS A 280 -0.04 -29.80 8.26
N LEU A 281 -0.56 -28.61 7.95
CA LEU A 281 -1.21 -27.74 8.94
C LEU A 281 -2.43 -28.44 9.57
N SER A 282 -3.30 -29.04 8.76
CA SER A 282 -4.47 -29.79 9.20
C SER A 282 -4.07 -30.93 10.14
N SER A 283 -3.09 -31.74 9.76
CA SER A 283 -2.59 -32.87 10.57
C SER A 283 -1.98 -32.41 11.91
N GLU A 284 -1.22 -31.32 11.94
CA GLU A 284 -0.64 -30.80 13.19
C GLU A 284 -1.71 -30.16 14.12
N LEU A 285 -2.80 -29.59 13.53
CA LEU A 285 -3.90 -29.03 14.32
C LEU A 285 -4.81 -30.09 14.94
N LEU A 286 -5.17 -31.10 14.14
CA LEU A 286 -6.26 -32.03 14.45
C LEU A 286 -5.77 -33.43 14.84
N GLY A 287 -4.49 -33.77 14.63
CA GLY A 287 -4.00 -35.14 14.66
C GLY A 287 -4.31 -35.89 13.35
N ALA A 288 -4.59 -37.18 13.42
CA ALA A 288 -4.93 -37.97 12.24
C ALA A 288 -6.23 -37.46 11.59
N ASP A 289 -6.22 -37.33 10.26
CA ASP A 289 -7.38 -36.91 9.47
C ASP A 289 -8.57 -37.86 9.74
N GLY A 290 -9.72 -37.25 9.97
CA GLY A 290 -10.95 -37.96 10.32
C GLY A 290 -12.17 -37.39 9.62
N ILE A 291 -13.33 -37.91 9.95
CA ILE A 291 -14.63 -37.43 9.50
C ILE A 291 -14.80 -35.95 9.94
N ASN A 292 -15.40 -35.10 9.09
CA ASN A 292 -15.71 -33.68 9.35
C ASN A 292 -14.49 -32.76 9.50
N VAL A 293 -13.43 -32.95 8.70
CA VAL A 293 -12.22 -32.14 8.72
C VAL A 293 -12.51 -30.64 8.58
N THR A 294 -13.38 -30.26 7.64
CA THR A 294 -13.80 -28.86 7.40
C THR A 294 -14.31 -28.20 8.69
N GLN A 295 -15.24 -28.88 9.38
CA GLN A 295 -15.82 -28.33 10.62
C GLN A 295 -14.78 -28.24 11.74
N LYS A 296 -13.97 -29.29 11.94
CA LYS A 296 -12.91 -29.31 12.97
C LYS A 296 -11.87 -28.21 12.73
N LEU A 297 -11.49 -27.94 11.48
CA LEU A 297 -10.59 -26.85 11.13
C LEU A 297 -11.22 -25.50 11.45
N ARG A 298 -12.50 -25.30 11.13
CA ARG A 298 -13.23 -24.07 11.44
C ARG A 298 -13.45 -23.84 12.94
N ASP A 299 -13.57 -24.90 13.72
CA ASP A 299 -13.76 -24.85 15.17
C ASP A 299 -12.43 -24.69 15.96
N ALA A 300 -11.28 -24.81 15.29
CA ALA A 300 -9.99 -24.64 15.94
C ALA A 300 -9.78 -23.19 16.40
N GLU A 301 -9.23 -23.02 17.61
CA GLU A 301 -8.89 -21.69 18.14
C GLU A 301 -7.93 -20.93 17.20
N ALA A 302 -8.21 -19.65 16.94
CA ALA A 302 -7.47 -18.84 15.96
C ALA A 302 -5.98 -18.73 16.31
N GLU A 303 -5.66 -18.57 17.59
CA GLU A 303 -4.28 -18.49 18.08
C GLU A 303 -3.53 -19.81 17.84
N LYS A 304 -4.22 -20.95 17.98
CA LYS A 304 -3.64 -22.26 17.69
C LYS A 304 -3.39 -22.45 16.20
N VAL A 305 -4.34 -22.02 15.35
CA VAL A 305 -4.17 -22.02 13.88
C VAL A 305 -2.95 -21.17 13.52
N LEU A 306 -2.85 -19.95 14.06
CA LEU A 306 -1.71 -19.06 13.84
C LEU A 306 -0.39 -19.70 14.25
N ALA A 307 -0.31 -20.24 15.47
CA ALA A 307 0.92 -20.83 15.99
C ALA A 307 1.40 -22.03 15.16
N VAL A 308 0.48 -22.90 14.74
CA VAL A 308 0.80 -24.03 13.86
C VAL A 308 1.19 -23.54 12.45
N SER A 309 0.48 -22.54 11.92
CA SER A 309 0.81 -21.94 10.63
C SER A 309 2.23 -21.37 10.62
N GLU A 310 2.63 -20.60 11.65
CA GLU A 310 4.00 -20.05 11.75
C GLU A 310 5.08 -21.14 11.72
N LYS A 311 4.80 -22.31 12.28
CA LYS A 311 5.70 -23.47 12.26
C LYS A 311 5.73 -24.16 10.89
N VAL A 312 4.54 -24.47 10.34
CA VAL A 312 4.41 -25.26 9.11
C VAL A 312 4.90 -24.48 7.87
N TYR A 313 4.57 -23.18 7.80
CA TYR A 313 4.94 -22.30 6.68
C TYR A 313 6.27 -21.55 6.91
N LYS A 314 7.11 -22.00 7.86
CA LYS A 314 8.45 -21.42 8.05
C LYS A 314 9.28 -21.58 6.78
N GLY A 315 9.76 -20.47 6.22
CA GLY A 315 10.53 -20.47 4.97
C GLY A 315 9.70 -20.52 3.68
N HIS A 316 8.37 -20.56 3.79
CA HIS A 316 7.45 -20.47 2.65
C HIS A 316 6.75 -19.12 2.60
N TYR A 317 6.43 -18.67 1.38
CA TYR A 317 5.64 -17.47 1.13
C TYR A 317 4.14 -17.82 1.06
N PHE A 318 3.31 -16.82 1.37
CA PHE A 318 1.88 -16.88 1.13
C PHE A 318 1.56 -16.05 -0.11
N ASP A 319 1.38 -16.74 -1.24
CA ASP A 319 1.06 -16.12 -2.53
C ASP A 319 -0.31 -16.59 -3.02
N ASN A 320 -0.86 -15.84 -3.97
CA ASN A 320 -2.05 -16.27 -4.69
C ASN A 320 -1.72 -17.50 -5.53
N ALA A 321 -2.57 -18.51 -5.47
CA ALA A 321 -2.42 -19.74 -6.22
C ALA A 321 -3.41 -19.79 -7.41
N VAL A 322 -3.01 -20.40 -8.52
CA VAL A 322 -3.93 -20.75 -9.58
C VAL A 322 -4.84 -21.87 -9.06
N ASP A 323 -6.07 -21.53 -8.64
CA ASP A 323 -7.03 -22.46 -8.03
C ASP A 323 -8.19 -22.85 -8.96
N GLY A 324 -8.23 -22.28 -10.18
CA GLY A 324 -9.28 -22.53 -11.17
C GLY A 324 -10.66 -22.00 -10.77
N LYS A 325 -10.74 -21.17 -9.71
CA LYS A 325 -11.98 -20.61 -9.15
C LYS A 325 -11.90 -19.08 -8.98
N SER A 326 -10.92 -18.60 -8.24
CA SER A 326 -10.65 -17.18 -8.04
C SER A 326 -9.54 -16.67 -8.95
N VAL A 327 -8.54 -17.51 -9.23
CA VAL A 327 -7.44 -17.28 -10.18
C VAL A 327 -7.41 -18.42 -11.17
N PHE A 328 -7.54 -18.12 -12.47
CA PHE A 328 -7.70 -19.13 -13.54
C PHE A 328 -6.41 -19.40 -14.30
N GLU A 329 -5.54 -18.42 -14.43
CA GLU A 329 -4.27 -18.49 -15.16
C GLU A 329 -3.16 -17.86 -14.29
N THR A 330 -1.90 -18.19 -14.58
CA THR A 330 -0.79 -17.49 -13.93
C THR A 330 -0.77 -16.01 -14.37
N PHE A 331 -0.29 -15.13 -13.51
CA PHE A 331 -0.16 -13.72 -13.89
C PHE A 331 0.77 -13.55 -15.11
N THR A 332 1.85 -14.34 -15.15
CA THR A 332 2.81 -14.33 -16.26
C THR A 332 2.15 -14.69 -17.60
N ASP A 333 1.28 -15.71 -17.61
CA ASP A 333 0.56 -16.09 -18.83
C ASP A 333 -0.47 -15.03 -19.22
N THR A 334 -1.21 -14.47 -18.26
CA THR A 334 -2.15 -13.39 -18.50
C THR A 334 -1.46 -12.16 -19.10
N LEU A 335 -0.25 -11.82 -18.61
CA LEU A 335 0.55 -10.72 -19.14
C LEU A 335 1.04 -11.02 -20.57
N LYS A 336 1.59 -12.20 -20.82
CA LYS A 336 2.05 -12.63 -22.17
C LYS A 336 0.93 -12.68 -23.18
N LEU A 337 -0.29 -13.02 -22.76
CA LEU A 337 -1.47 -13.12 -23.63
C LEU A 337 -2.22 -11.78 -23.77
N GLU A 338 -1.66 -10.69 -23.22
CA GLU A 338 -2.25 -9.34 -23.26
C GLU A 338 -3.69 -9.29 -22.71
N LYS A 339 -4.00 -10.11 -21.71
CA LYS A 339 -5.33 -10.23 -21.10
C LYS A 339 -5.56 -9.37 -19.85
N LEU A 340 -4.58 -8.55 -19.48
CA LEU A 340 -4.73 -7.65 -18.32
C LEU A 340 -5.88 -6.66 -18.53
N HIS A 341 -6.54 -6.31 -17.44
CA HIS A 341 -7.51 -5.21 -17.47
C HIS A 341 -6.84 -3.92 -17.93
N PRO A 342 -7.53 -3.10 -18.72
CA PRO A 342 -6.96 -1.85 -19.22
C PRO A 342 -6.84 -0.83 -18.08
N VAL A 343 -5.65 -0.68 -17.52
CA VAL A 343 -5.32 0.28 -16.46
C VAL A 343 -4.14 1.16 -16.85
N ASP A 344 -4.13 2.41 -16.39
CA ASP A 344 -2.94 3.25 -16.43
C ASP A 344 -2.02 2.84 -15.28
N LEU A 345 -0.70 2.79 -15.50
CA LEU A 345 0.25 2.20 -14.57
C LEU A 345 1.35 3.17 -14.14
N LEU A 346 1.54 3.33 -12.84
CA LEU A 346 2.73 3.90 -12.22
C LEU A 346 3.41 2.79 -11.44
N ILE A 347 4.68 2.47 -11.73
CA ILE A 347 5.36 1.31 -11.19
C ILE A 347 6.83 1.60 -10.91
N GLY A 348 7.43 0.90 -9.98
CA GLY A 348 8.88 0.98 -9.75
C GLY A 348 9.36 0.14 -8.59
N SER A 349 10.65 0.32 -8.29
CA SER A 349 11.33 -0.37 -7.20
C SER A 349 12.38 0.53 -6.55
N ASN A 350 12.89 0.09 -5.40
CA ASN A 350 13.96 0.75 -4.67
C ASN A 350 15.32 0.13 -5.02
N GLU A 351 16.40 0.89 -4.84
CA GLU A 351 17.77 0.46 -5.17
C GLU A 351 18.25 -0.71 -4.31
N HIS A 352 17.79 -0.79 -3.07
CA HIS A 352 18.29 -1.75 -2.09
C HIS A 352 17.18 -2.64 -1.51
N GLU A 353 16.26 -3.11 -2.37
CA GLU A 353 15.10 -3.93 -1.96
C GLU A 353 15.49 -5.12 -1.08
N SER A 354 16.60 -5.75 -1.42
CA SER A 354 17.04 -7.00 -0.79
C SER A 354 18.12 -6.83 0.27
N LEU A 355 18.82 -5.70 0.31
CA LEU A 355 20.06 -5.53 1.07
C LEU A 355 19.92 -5.89 2.55
N MET A 356 18.84 -5.45 3.20
CA MET A 356 18.60 -5.71 4.63
C MET A 356 18.24 -7.17 4.94
N TYR A 357 17.86 -7.97 3.92
CA TYR A 357 17.42 -9.36 4.09
C TYR A 357 18.51 -10.37 3.68
N LEU A 358 19.59 -9.90 3.04
CA LEU A 358 20.68 -10.78 2.57
C LEU A 358 21.47 -11.34 3.74
N ASP A 359 21.73 -12.67 3.72
CA ASP A 359 22.67 -13.28 4.63
C ASP A 359 24.08 -12.74 4.36
N LYS A 360 24.82 -12.41 5.44
CA LYS A 360 26.18 -11.87 5.35
C LYS A 360 27.18 -12.85 4.77
N THR A 361 26.88 -14.15 4.81
CA THR A 361 27.74 -15.25 4.36
C THR A 361 27.38 -15.76 2.96
N GLU A 362 26.25 -15.30 2.40
CA GLU A 362 25.77 -15.77 1.09
C GLU A 362 26.70 -15.30 -0.05
N SER A 363 26.94 -16.18 -1.01
CA SER A 363 27.70 -15.86 -2.22
C SER A 363 26.79 -15.71 -3.43
N VAL A 364 27.20 -14.87 -4.40
CA VAL A 364 26.47 -14.69 -5.66
C VAL A 364 26.24 -16.04 -6.37
N GLY A 365 27.25 -16.92 -6.41
CA GLY A 365 27.10 -18.21 -7.07
C GLY A 365 26.13 -19.16 -6.39
N ASN A 366 26.15 -19.24 -5.05
CA ASN A 366 25.19 -20.04 -4.30
C ASN A 366 23.78 -19.49 -4.41
N TRP A 367 23.64 -18.17 -4.30
CA TRP A 367 22.35 -17.50 -4.42
C TRP A 367 21.71 -17.75 -5.79
N LEU A 368 22.49 -17.59 -6.89
CA LEU A 368 22.04 -17.88 -8.26
C LEU A 368 21.53 -19.31 -8.40
N LYS A 369 22.31 -20.26 -7.93
CA LYS A 369 21.94 -21.68 -8.01
C LYS A 369 20.69 -21.99 -7.19
N ASN A 370 20.62 -21.48 -5.96
CA ASN A 370 19.54 -21.82 -5.02
C ASN A 370 18.24 -21.08 -5.33
N GLN A 371 18.31 -19.82 -5.78
CA GLN A 371 17.13 -18.97 -5.98
C GLN A 371 16.65 -18.96 -7.44
N LEU A 372 17.56 -19.07 -8.40
CA LEU A 372 17.23 -18.95 -9.82
C LEU A 372 17.50 -20.22 -10.63
N GLY A 373 18.22 -21.21 -10.07
CA GLY A 373 18.59 -22.44 -10.78
C GLY A 373 19.58 -22.23 -11.93
N ILE A 374 20.32 -21.11 -11.92
CA ILE A 374 21.28 -20.75 -12.98
C ILE A 374 22.71 -20.73 -12.46
N ASP A 375 23.65 -21.05 -13.35
CA ASP A 375 25.06 -20.96 -13.04
C ASP A 375 25.62 -19.55 -13.23
N ASN A 376 26.64 -19.22 -12.46
CA ASN A 376 27.35 -17.95 -12.55
C ASN A 376 28.21 -17.87 -13.81
N SER A 377 27.62 -17.48 -14.92
CA SER A 377 28.31 -17.34 -16.22
C SER A 377 29.19 -16.07 -16.28
N ASP A 378 30.13 -16.03 -17.21
CA ASP A 378 30.99 -14.86 -17.43
C ASP A 378 30.19 -13.63 -17.88
N ASN A 379 29.12 -13.83 -18.64
CA ASN A 379 28.22 -12.72 -19.04
C ASN A 379 27.51 -12.12 -17.84
N LEU A 380 26.98 -12.95 -16.93
CA LEU A 380 26.34 -12.48 -15.72
C LEU A 380 27.32 -11.74 -14.79
N ARG A 381 28.55 -12.26 -14.67
CA ARG A 381 29.62 -11.58 -13.89
C ARG A 381 29.91 -10.17 -14.42
N LYS A 382 29.95 -9.99 -15.74
CA LYS A 382 30.12 -8.66 -16.35
C LYS A 382 28.96 -7.71 -16.00
N LEU A 383 27.72 -8.20 -16.06
CA LEU A 383 26.53 -7.42 -15.70
C LEU A 383 26.47 -7.07 -14.21
N LEU A 384 27.04 -7.91 -13.34
CA LEU A 384 27.12 -7.66 -11.90
C LEU A 384 28.37 -6.88 -11.48
N ASN A 385 29.30 -6.58 -12.39
CA ASN A 385 30.53 -5.85 -12.08
C ASN A 385 30.32 -4.34 -11.89
N VAL A 386 29.17 -3.97 -11.34
CA VAL A 386 28.80 -2.59 -10.97
C VAL A 386 29.46 -2.15 -9.66
N SER A 387 29.96 -3.10 -8.87
CA SER A 387 30.70 -2.89 -7.61
C SER A 387 31.73 -3.99 -7.41
N SER A 388 32.87 -3.66 -6.78
CA SER A 388 33.85 -4.65 -6.31
C SER A 388 33.37 -5.39 -5.04
N ASN A 389 32.37 -4.86 -4.35
CA ASN A 389 31.79 -5.42 -3.15
C ASN A 389 30.80 -6.55 -3.51
N LYS A 390 31.06 -7.75 -3.02
CA LYS A 390 30.22 -8.94 -3.27
C LYS A 390 28.79 -8.79 -2.72
N ARG A 391 28.63 -8.05 -1.63
CA ARG A 391 27.30 -7.81 -1.04
C ARG A 391 26.47 -6.90 -1.94
N ASP A 392 27.07 -5.86 -2.54
CA ASP A 392 26.39 -4.98 -3.49
C ASP A 392 26.02 -5.76 -4.76
N GLN A 393 26.92 -6.61 -5.29
CA GLN A 393 26.62 -7.48 -6.43
C GLN A 393 25.41 -8.40 -6.13
N LEU A 394 25.37 -8.97 -4.93
CA LEU A 394 24.26 -9.81 -4.49
C LEU A 394 22.97 -9.00 -4.32
N ASN A 395 23.05 -7.79 -3.77
CA ASN A 395 21.89 -6.90 -3.68
C ASN A 395 21.36 -6.54 -5.08
N VAL A 396 22.22 -6.13 -6.01
CA VAL A 396 21.80 -5.80 -7.39
C VAL A 396 21.11 -6.99 -8.04
N LEU A 397 21.66 -8.19 -7.91
CA LEU A 397 21.07 -9.40 -8.46
C LEU A 397 19.70 -9.74 -7.82
N ALA A 398 19.64 -9.75 -6.50
CA ALA A 398 18.42 -10.08 -5.76
C ALA A 398 17.32 -9.03 -5.96
N THR A 399 17.68 -7.75 -5.95
CA THR A 399 16.76 -6.64 -6.25
C THR A 399 16.28 -6.70 -7.70
N ALA A 400 17.17 -6.90 -8.66
CA ALA A 400 16.80 -7.01 -10.07
C ALA A 400 15.83 -8.17 -10.29
N SER A 401 16.18 -9.38 -9.86
CA SER A 401 15.35 -10.56 -10.09
C SER A 401 14.04 -10.59 -9.33
N GLY A 402 14.02 -9.99 -8.12
CA GLY A 402 12.83 -10.01 -7.26
C GLY A 402 11.84 -8.86 -7.51
N PHE A 403 12.31 -7.72 -7.98
CA PHE A 403 11.51 -6.48 -8.00
C PHE A 403 11.66 -5.68 -9.30
N THR A 404 12.88 -5.29 -9.67
CA THR A 404 13.10 -4.36 -10.78
C THR A 404 12.71 -4.95 -12.14
N CYS A 405 13.20 -6.16 -12.44
CA CYS A 405 12.91 -6.78 -13.75
C CYS A 405 11.43 -7.15 -13.89
N PRO A 406 10.74 -7.70 -12.86
CA PRO A 406 9.29 -7.82 -12.88
C PRO A 406 8.57 -6.49 -13.15
N ALA A 407 8.98 -5.40 -12.50
CA ALA A 407 8.37 -4.07 -12.69
C ALA A 407 8.57 -3.57 -14.13
N ILE A 408 9.77 -3.70 -14.70
CA ILE A 408 10.07 -3.32 -16.09
C ILE A 408 9.25 -4.18 -17.07
N ASN A 409 9.14 -5.48 -16.81
CA ASN A 409 8.37 -6.40 -17.66
C ASN A 409 6.88 -6.06 -17.66
N LEU A 410 6.30 -5.78 -16.50
CA LEU A 410 4.91 -5.34 -16.39
C LEU A 410 4.69 -3.99 -17.09
N ALA A 411 5.61 -3.03 -16.90
CA ALA A 411 5.54 -1.73 -17.58
C ALA A 411 5.60 -1.88 -19.10
N LYS A 412 6.44 -2.76 -19.64
CA LYS A 412 6.51 -3.09 -21.08
C LYS A 412 5.16 -3.67 -21.57
N GLY A 413 4.57 -4.61 -20.83
CA GLY A 413 3.30 -5.23 -21.19
C GLY A 413 2.14 -4.24 -21.22
N VAL A 414 2.03 -3.36 -20.22
CA VAL A 414 1.02 -2.30 -20.20
C VAL A 414 1.28 -1.27 -21.30
N ALA A 415 2.52 -0.86 -21.52
CA ALA A 415 2.89 0.10 -22.57
C ALA A 415 2.60 -0.43 -23.99
N ALA A 416 2.66 -1.74 -24.20
CA ALA A 416 2.33 -2.36 -25.49
C ALA A 416 0.85 -2.23 -25.83
N THR A 417 -0.04 -2.19 -24.85
CA THR A 417 -1.50 -2.18 -25.05
C THR A 417 -2.12 -0.79 -24.89
N ARG A 418 -1.56 0.10 -24.02
CA ARG A 418 -2.18 1.38 -23.66
C ARG A 418 -1.27 2.59 -23.79
N ASP A 419 0.05 2.41 -23.84
CA ASP A 419 1.06 3.48 -23.84
C ASP A 419 0.94 4.46 -22.63
N GLN A 420 0.40 3.98 -21.50
CA GLN A 420 0.16 4.78 -20.29
C GLN A 420 0.89 4.15 -19.11
N SER A 421 2.22 4.13 -19.18
CA SER A 421 3.07 3.58 -18.12
C SER A 421 4.15 4.56 -17.71
N TRP A 422 4.40 4.68 -16.40
CA TRP A 422 5.48 5.48 -15.82
C TRP A 422 6.28 4.62 -14.85
N VAL A 423 7.60 4.63 -14.99
CA VAL A 423 8.49 3.82 -14.17
C VAL A 423 9.38 4.73 -13.34
N TYR A 424 9.47 4.42 -12.02
CA TYR A 424 10.41 5.07 -11.11
C TYR A 424 11.49 4.12 -10.62
N TYR A 425 12.59 4.71 -10.13
CA TYR A 425 13.64 4.04 -9.38
C TYR A 425 14.01 4.91 -8.19
N PHE A 426 13.70 4.42 -6.98
CA PHE A 426 13.93 5.17 -5.75
C PHE A 426 15.32 4.84 -5.19
N THR A 427 16.17 5.87 -5.05
CA THR A 427 17.58 5.73 -4.65
C THR A 427 17.96 6.56 -3.43
N ARG A 428 16.98 7.22 -2.77
CA ARG A 428 17.26 8.01 -1.56
C ARG A 428 17.62 7.08 -0.40
N GLN A 429 18.83 7.21 0.10
CA GLN A 429 19.30 6.62 1.34
C GLN A 429 19.15 7.65 2.46
N ARG A 430 18.41 7.30 3.48
CA ARG A 430 18.18 8.18 4.62
C ARG A 430 19.48 8.32 5.42
N ASP A 431 19.73 9.51 5.98
CA ASP A 431 20.93 9.78 6.80
C ASP A 431 20.86 9.02 8.14
N GLY A 432 22.01 8.56 8.67
CA GLY A 432 22.11 7.84 9.94
C GLY A 432 23.04 6.62 9.89
N GLU A 433 23.29 5.99 11.03
CA GLU A 433 24.19 4.83 11.15
C GLU A 433 23.78 3.63 10.28
N MET A 434 22.48 3.45 10.08
CA MET A 434 21.95 2.35 9.29
C MET A 434 21.92 2.63 7.78
N ALA A 435 22.30 3.84 7.36
CA ALA A 435 22.24 4.23 5.95
C ALA A 435 22.97 3.24 5.02
N GLU A 436 24.19 2.85 5.37
CA GLU A 436 24.99 1.91 4.59
C GLU A 436 24.44 0.46 4.61
N SER A 437 23.83 0.05 5.72
CA SER A 437 23.33 -1.32 5.88
C SER A 437 21.95 -1.55 5.30
N MET A 438 21.13 -0.52 5.21
CA MET A 438 19.77 -0.58 4.70
C MET A 438 19.64 0.02 3.29
N GLY A 439 20.39 1.09 3.01
CA GLY A 439 20.28 1.83 1.74
C GLY A 439 18.88 2.40 1.50
N ALA A 440 18.46 2.45 0.25
CA ALA A 440 17.08 2.69 -0.15
C ALA A 440 16.30 1.36 -0.04
N TYR A 441 15.99 0.97 1.20
CA TYR A 441 15.46 -0.34 1.56
C TYR A 441 14.02 -0.57 1.06
N HIS A 442 13.56 -1.81 1.14
CA HIS A 442 12.20 -2.21 0.78
C HIS A 442 11.14 -1.45 1.59
N GLY A 443 10.27 -0.70 0.91
CA GLY A 443 9.26 0.18 1.52
C GLY A 443 9.78 1.56 1.98
N ALA A 444 11.06 1.90 1.69
CA ALA A 444 11.65 3.19 2.11
C ALA A 444 10.99 4.41 1.44
N GLU A 445 10.36 4.26 0.30
CA GLU A 445 9.67 5.32 -0.43
C GLU A 445 8.29 5.68 0.17
N LEU A 446 7.66 4.77 0.92
CA LEU A 446 6.31 4.96 1.47
C LEU A 446 6.17 6.21 2.36
N PRO A 447 7.07 6.49 3.33
CA PRO A 447 7.00 7.72 4.12
C PRO A 447 7.06 9.00 3.29
N TYR A 448 7.72 8.95 2.11
CA TYR A 448 7.78 10.10 1.18
C TYR A 448 6.47 10.27 0.41
N VAL A 449 5.86 9.18 0.01
CA VAL A 449 4.59 9.20 -0.74
C VAL A 449 3.44 9.67 0.15
N PHE A 450 3.35 9.15 1.37
CA PHE A 450 2.29 9.47 2.33
C PHE A 450 2.60 10.68 3.22
N ASP A 451 3.85 11.18 3.20
CA ASP A 451 4.30 12.30 4.05
C ASP A 451 4.15 11.99 5.55
N THR A 452 4.61 10.80 5.96
CA THR A 452 4.37 10.26 7.31
C THR A 452 5.63 10.12 8.16
N HIS A 453 6.82 10.39 7.63
CA HIS A 453 8.08 10.10 8.31
C HIS A 453 8.38 11.00 9.51
N ASP A 454 7.87 12.22 9.57
CA ASP A 454 8.12 13.15 10.69
C ASP A 454 7.62 12.61 12.04
N ASP A 455 6.66 11.72 12.01
CA ASP A 455 6.03 11.18 13.21
C ASP A 455 6.87 10.06 13.87
N TRP A 456 7.77 9.40 13.09
CA TRP A 456 8.49 8.22 13.56
C TRP A 456 9.92 8.05 13.01
N LEU A 457 10.33 8.82 12.00
CA LEU A 457 11.68 8.78 11.41
C LEU A 457 12.33 10.14 11.37
N PRO A 458 13.63 10.25 11.66
CA PRO A 458 14.39 11.49 11.46
C PRO A 458 14.31 11.96 10.01
N THR A 459 14.01 13.24 9.79
CA THR A 459 13.70 13.78 8.48
C THR A 459 14.52 15.02 8.19
N SER A 460 15.38 14.95 7.17
CA SER A 460 16.21 16.04 6.70
C SER A 460 15.45 16.98 5.75
N GLN A 461 16.05 18.12 5.40
CA GLN A 461 15.47 19.00 4.39
C GLN A 461 15.44 18.37 2.98
N VAL A 462 16.37 17.45 2.67
CA VAL A 462 16.35 16.69 1.42
C VAL A 462 15.11 15.81 1.39
N ASP A 463 14.85 15.11 2.50
CA ASP A 463 13.67 14.24 2.62
C ASP A 463 12.37 15.04 2.45
N ARG A 464 12.25 16.22 3.08
CA ARG A 464 11.05 17.08 2.95
C ARG A 464 10.80 17.55 1.51
N ARG A 465 11.88 17.92 0.76
CA ARG A 465 11.75 18.32 -0.65
C ARG A 465 11.30 17.14 -1.50
N LEU A 466 11.91 15.97 -1.29
CA LEU A 466 11.57 14.76 -2.02
C LEU A 466 10.13 14.32 -1.73
N THR A 467 9.71 14.36 -0.45
CA THR A 467 8.34 14.10 -0.01
C THR A 467 7.33 14.95 -0.76
N LYS A 468 7.53 16.26 -0.79
CA LYS A 468 6.64 17.18 -1.51
C LYS A 468 6.51 16.79 -2.99
N THR A 469 7.62 16.43 -3.61
CA THR A 469 7.66 16.07 -5.03
C THR A 469 6.97 14.75 -5.30
N MET A 470 7.30 13.69 -4.52
CA MET A 470 6.72 12.36 -4.68
C MET A 470 5.22 12.36 -4.39
N LYS A 471 4.78 12.97 -3.28
CA LYS A 471 3.36 13.10 -2.96
C LYS A 471 2.58 13.74 -4.11
N ASN A 472 3.12 14.78 -4.73
CA ASN A 472 2.50 15.42 -5.89
C ASN A 472 2.43 14.52 -7.13
N TYR A 473 3.48 13.75 -7.44
CA TYR A 473 3.45 12.81 -8.57
C TYR A 473 2.35 11.75 -8.38
N TRP A 474 2.30 11.11 -7.21
CA TRP A 474 1.31 10.06 -6.91
C TRP A 474 -0.12 10.60 -6.96
N THR A 475 -0.36 11.74 -6.33
CA THR A 475 -1.71 12.35 -6.33
C THR A 475 -2.10 12.91 -7.70
N ASN A 476 -1.17 13.46 -8.50
CA ASN A 476 -1.43 13.87 -9.88
C ASN A 476 -1.81 12.67 -10.75
N PHE A 477 -1.09 11.54 -10.60
CA PHE A 477 -1.42 10.32 -11.31
C PHE A 477 -2.84 9.83 -10.95
N ALA A 478 -3.22 9.83 -9.68
CA ALA A 478 -4.56 9.49 -9.25
C ALA A 478 -5.63 10.46 -9.81
N LYS A 479 -5.32 11.75 -9.95
CA LYS A 479 -6.23 12.77 -10.50
C LYS A 479 -6.42 12.65 -12.01
N THR A 480 -5.34 12.40 -12.75
CA THR A 480 -5.30 12.66 -14.21
C THR A 480 -4.74 11.50 -15.04
N ALA A 481 -4.34 10.39 -14.40
CA ALA A 481 -3.55 9.32 -15.02
C ALA A 481 -2.18 9.78 -15.58
N ASN A 482 -1.69 10.94 -15.16
CA ASN A 482 -0.40 11.49 -15.53
C ASN A 482 0.27 12.08 -14.28
N PRO A 483 1.47 11.60 -13.89
CA PRO A 483 2.14 12.09 -12.68
C PRO A 483 2.66 13.53 -12.82
N ASN A 484 2.86 14.01 -14.04
CA ASN A 484 3.43 15.33 -14.29
C ASN A 484 2.52 16.47 -13.82
N GLY A 485 3.13 17.60 -13.45
CA GLY A 485 2.42 18.79 -12.99
C GLY A 485 3.32 20.03 -13.00
N LEU A 486 2.74 21.19 -12.68
CA LEU A 486 3.48 22.44 -12.59
C LEU A 486 4.59 22.33 -11.55
N TYR A 487 5.77 22.86 -11.91
CA TYR A 487 6.98 22.90 -11.06
C TYR A 487 7.55 21.52 -10.65
N LEU A 488 7.07 20.43 -11.26
CA LEU A 488 7.68 19.12 -11.11
C LEU A 488 8.68 18.86 -12.25
N PRO A 489 9.82 18.18 -11.99
CA PRO A 489 10.66 17.66 -13.07
C PRO A 489 9.83 16.77 -14.00
N ASN A 490 10.07 16.84 -15.31
CA ASN A 490 9.32 16.03 -16.26
C ASN A 490 9.59 14.54 -16.04
N TRP A 491 8.56 13.76 -15.81
CA TRP A 491 8.60 12.29 -15.77
C TRP A 491 8.24 11.75 -17.16
N PRO A 492 9.17 11.15 -17.91
CA PRO A 492 8.88 10.62 -19.24
C PRO A 492 7.96 9.40 -19.14
N ARG A 493 7.06 9.24 -20.11
CA ARG A 493 6.35 7.97 -20.27
C ARG A 493 7.33 6.85 -20.58
N PHE A 494 7.10 5.71 -19.98
CA PHE A 494 7.75 4.48 -20.35
C PHE A 494 7.00 3.87 -21.53
N THR A 495 7.68 3.66 -22.65
CA THR A 495 7.09 3.11 -23.88
C THR A 495 7.96 2.00 -24.43
N VAL A 496 7.44 1.20 -25.35
CA VAL A 496 8.21 0.13 -26.00
C VAL A 496 9.49 0.69 -26.68
N ASN A 497 9.44 1.93 -27.17
CA ASN A 497 10.56 2.60 -27.85
C ASN A 497 11.42 3.47 -26.93
N SER A 498 11.02 3.70 -25.68
CA SER A 498 11.72 4.55 -24.72
C SER A 498 11.61 3.97 -23.33
N SER A 499 12.69 3.35 -22.87
CA SER A 499 12.81 2.78 -21.51
C SER A 499 13.34 3.79 -20.48
N LYS A 500 13.08 5.11 -20.69
CA LYS A 500 13.46 6.13 -19.71
C LYS A 500 12.58 6.07 -18.48
N ILE A 501 13.22 6.18 -17.32
CA ILE A 501 12.61 6.14 -16.00
C ILE A 501 12.88 7.43 -15.25
N LEU A 502 12.14 7.70 -14.18
CA LEU A 502 12.46 8.76 -13.23
C LEU A 502 13.26 8.18 -12.06
N VAL A 503 14.47 8.67 -11.85
CA VAL A 503 15.30 8.35 -10.69
C VAL A 503 14.98 9.37 -9.59
N MET A 504 14.61 8.86 -8.41
CA MET A 504 14.21 9.65 -7.23
C MET A 504 15.21 9.42 -6.09
N GLY A 505 16.17 10.32 -5.96
CA GLY A 505 17.22 10.28 -4.94
C GLY A 505 17.34 11.63 -4.23
N ASN A 506 18.59 12.02 -3.91
CA ASN A 506 18.89 13.38 -3.44
C ASN A 506 18.48 14.43 -4.47
N ASP A 507 18.65 14.06 -5.75
CA ASP A 507 18.20 14.80 -6.92
C ASP A 507 17.25 13.91 -7.74
N ILE A 508 16.41 14.56 -8.55
CA ILE A 508 15.48 13.87 -9.45
C ILE A 508 15.99 14.01 -10.88
N SER A 509 16.14 12.90 -11.59
CA SER A 509 16.66 12.87 -12.95
C SER A 509 16.02 11.79 -13.81
N ASN A 510 16.16 11.90 -15.13
CA ASN A 510 15.73 10.90 -16.08
C ASN A 510 16.92 10.07 -16.55
N ALA A 511 16.79 8.75 -16.53
CA ALA A 511 17.84 7.82 -16.96
C ALA A 511 17.26 6.58 -17.62
N LEU A 512 18.11 5.73 -18.18
CA LEU A 512 17.81 4.31 -18.35
C LEU A 512 18.00 3.61 -17.01
N HIS A 513 17.21 2.56 -16.76
CA HIS A 513 17.39 1.81 -15.51
C HIS A 513 18.77 1.12 -15.51
N PRO A 514 19.58 1.24 -14.43
CA PRO A 514 20.92 0.67 -14.38
C PRO A 514 20.95 -0.86 -14.54
N SER A 515 19.87 -1.55 -14.17
CA SER A 515 19.73 -3.01 -14.31
C SER A 515 19.07 -3.46 -15.62
N LEU A 516 18.89 -2.59 -16.61
CA LEU A 516 18.13 -2.94 -17.83
C LEU A 516 18.73 -4.14 -18.56
N GLU A 517 20.05 -4.14 -18.80
CA GLU A 517 20.75 -5.24 -19.47
C GLU A 517 20.70 -6.54 -18.63
N LEU A 518 20.77 -6.43 -17.31
CA LEU A 518 20.61 -7.56 -16.40
C LEU A 518 19.19 -8.14 -16.49
N CYS A 519 18.17 -7.29 -16.59
CA CYS A 519 16.79 -7.73 -16.75
C CYS A 519 16.58 -8.46 -18.08
N GLU A 520 17.13 -7.98 -19.19
CA GLU A 520 17.09 -8.65 -20.49
C GLU A 520 17.75 -10.02 -20.44
N TYR A 521 18.90 -10.12 -19.76
CA TYR A 521 19.56 -11.40 -19.54
C TYR A 521 18.68 -12.37 -18.73
N LEU A 522 18.10 -11.93 -17.61
CA LEU A 522 17.27 -12.76 -16.74
C LEU A 522 15.98 -13.19 -17.47
N GLU A 523 15.31 -12.29 -18.17
CA GLU A 523 14.11 -12.59 -18.97
C GLU A 523 14.40 -13.71 -20.00
N SER A 524 15.56 -13.65 -20.68
CA SER A 524 15.94 -14.67 -21.65
C SER A 524 16.13 -16.06 -21.04
N ARG A 525 16.41 -16.16 -19.72
CA ARG A 525 16.58 -17.42 -19.00
C ARG A 525 15.27 -17.99 -18.48
N PHE A 526 14.31 -17.12 -18.13
CA PHE A 526 12.99 -17.55 -17.66
C PHE A 526 11.96 -17.72 -18.79
N ALA A 527 12.23 -17.18 -19.98
CA ALA A 527 11.38 -17.34 -21.15
C ALA A 527 11.51 -18.71 -21.86
N THR A 528 12.50 -19.54 -21.44
CA THR A 528 12.64 -20.90 -21.99
C THR A 528 11.78 -21.85 -21.17
N PRO A 529 10.90 -22.66 -21.80
CA PRO A 529 9.98 -23.58 -21.12
C PRO A 529 10.71 -24.66 -20.34
#